data_65359d9c53532d3a3c882ba449fe35a6
#
_entry.id   65359d9c53532d3a3c882ba449fe35a6
#
_cell.length_a   1.000
_cell.length_b   1.000
_cell.length_c   1.000
_cell.angle_alpha   90.00
_cell.angle_beta   90.00
_cell.angle_gamma   90.00
#
_symmetry.space_group_name_H-M   'P 1'
#
loop_
_entity.id
_entity.type
_entity.pdbx_description
1 polymer ?
#
loop_
_entity_poly.entity_id
_entity_poly.type
_entity_poly.pdbx_seq_one_letter_code
_entity_poly.pdbx_strand_id
1 'polypeptide(L)'
;MIKKIITFLIILTILIGFYFLTSKKPASIVSTVNPTSDYILFYGSTCPHCKIVEEFISTNQIDQKLKISQLEVYENQSNSTLFANTVQEICPDQLKKEGLPVPFLIDQKDKKCVVGDSPITQYFTEKSK
;
A
#
# COMPACT_ATOMS: atom_id res chain seq x y z
N MET A 1 7.15 56.05 -17.24
CA MET A 1 7.80 54.74 -17.46
C MET A 1 7.99 53.98 -16.13
N ILE A 2 8.52 54.59 -15.10
CA ILE A 2 8.83 53.94 -13.80
C ILE A 2 7.58 53.29 -13.16
N LYS A 3 6.42 53.91 -13.16
CA LYS A 3 5.19 53.32 -12.58
C LYS A 3 4.79 52.00 -13.27
N LYS A 4 4.94 51.88 -14.59
CA LYS A 4 4.62 50.66 -15.33
C LYS A 4 5.58 49.55 -15.00
N ILE A 5 6.86 49.84 -14.79
CA ILE A 5 7.88 48.88 -14.40
C ILE A 5 7.62 48.32 -13.00
N ILE A 6 7.25 49.20 -12.05
CA ILE A 6 6.91 48.79 -10.68
C ILE A 6 5.68 47.86 -10.67
N THR A 7 4.63 48.23 -11.43
CA THR A 7 3.42 47.38 -11.52
C THR A 7 3.75 46.02 -12.12
N PHE A 8 4.60 45.94 -13.14
CA PHE A 8 5.01 44.68 -13.75
C PHE A 8 5.80 43.80 -12.77
N LEU A 9 6.72 44.39 -11.99
CA LEU A 9 7.50 43.67 -10.98
C LEU A 9 6.59 43.11 -9.85
N ILE A 10 5.59 43.88 -9.41
CA ILE A 10 4.63 43.43 -8.39
C ILE A 10 3.81 42.22 -8.92
N ILE A 11 3.32 42.28 -10.15
CA ILE A 11 2.56 41.17 -10.75
C ILE A 11 3.45 39.95 -10.90
N LEU A 12 4.70 40.13 -11.31
CA LEU A 12 5.65 39.01 -11.47
C LEU A 12 5.96 38.32 -10.12
N THR A 13 6.14 39.11 -9.05
CA THR A 13 6.38 38.52 -7.70
C THR A 13 5.16 37.78 -7.18
N ILE A 14 3.94 38.27 -7.45
CA ILE A 14 2.69 37.59 -7.08
C ILE A 14 2.55 36.24 -7.85
N LEU A 15 2.84 36.26 -9.15
CA LEU A 15 2.77 35.05 -9.97
C LEU A 15 3.81 33.99 -9.54
N ILE A 16 5.02 34.43 -9.22
CA ILE A 16 6.06 33.53 -8.70
C ILE A 16 5.67 32.95 -7.33
N GLY A 17 5.14 33.79 -6.44
CA GLY A 17 4.63 33.36 -5.13
C GLY A 17 3.47 32.36 -5.25
N PHE A 18 2.55 32.58 -6.17
CA PHE A 18 1.43 31.68 -6.43
C PHE A 18 1.92 30.35 -7.02
N TYR A 19 2.90 30.38 -7.91
CA TYR A 19 3.52 29.17 -8.47
C TYR A 19 4.19 28.31 -7.38
N PHE A 20 4.90 28.93 -6.43
CA PHE A 20 5.52 28.22 -5.30
C PHE A 20 4.49 27.64 -4.32
N LEU A 21 3.35 28.30 -4.13
CA LEU A 21 2.27 27.82 -3.26
C LEU A 21 1.52 26.63 -3.86
N THR A 22 1.38 26.57 -5.20
CA THR A 22 0.70 25.46 -5.88
C THR A 22 1.63 24.28 -6.19
N SER A 23 2.94 24.47 -6.13
CA SER A 23 3.95 23.44 -6.37
C SER A 23 4.24 22.54 -5.17
N LYS A 24 3.38 22.49 -4.15
CA LYS A 24 3.45 21.44 -3.15
C LYS A 24 3.09 20.12 -3.82
N LYS A 25 4.11 19.38 -4.26
CA LYS A 25 3.95 17.95 -4.56
C LYS A 25 3.25 17.33 -3.35
N PRO A 26 2.15 16.58 -3.54
CA PRO A 26 1.63 15.79 -2.45
C PRO A 26 2.80 14.95 -1.92
N ALA A 27 3.10 15.07 -0.65
CA ALA A 27 4.02 14.18 0.01
C ALA A 27 3.45 12.79 -0.22
N SER A 28 4.09 12.01 -1.08
CA SER A 28 3.84 10.58 -1.17
C SER A 28 4.13 10.06 0.22
N ILE A 29 3.07 9.79 1.00
CA ILE A 29 3.18 8.93 2.16
C ILE A 29 3.48 7.57 1.53
N VAL A 30 4.76 7.33 1.30
CA VAL A 30 5.25 5.98 1.05
C VAL A 30 4.91 5.26 2.34
N SER A 31 3.82 4.51 2.33
CA SER A 31 3.60 3.49 3.34
C SER A 31 4.77 2.55 3.17
N THR A 32 5.79 2.76 3.98
CA THR A 32 6.99 1.95 3.97
C THR A 32 6.53 0.56 4.40
N VAL A 33 6.49 -0.36 3.42
CA VAL A 33 6.62 -1.77 3.77
C VAL A 33 7.78 -1.81 4.75
N ASN A 34 7.53 -2.29 5.97
CA ASN A 34 8.63 -2.47 6.88
C ASN A 34 9.64 -3.38 6.18
N PRO A 35 10.84 -2.91 5.81
CA PRO A 35 11.78 -3.69 5.01
C PRO A 35 12.21 -4.99 5.69
N THR A 36 11.80 -5.18 6.93
CA THR A 36 12.09 -6.36 7.76
C THR A 36 10.93 -7.35 7.84
N SER A 37 9.77 -7.11 7.19
CA SER A 37 8.67 -8.07 7.21
C SER A 37 8.91 -9.20 6.21
N ASP A 38 8.67 -10.42 6.67
CA ASP A 38 8.77 -11.63 5.84
C ASP A 38 7.48 -11.82 5.01
N TYR A 39 6.35 -11.29 5.52
CA TYR A 39 5.03 -11.43 4.94
C TYR A 39 4.35 -10.07 4.75
N ILE A 40 3.64 -9.90 3.64
CA ILE A 40 2.81 -8.72 3.39
C ILE A 40 1.38 -9.20 3.15
N LEU A 41 0.45 -8.75 4.00
CA LEU A 41 -0.99 -8.98 3.85
C LEU A 41 -1.64 -7.72 3.32
N PHE A 42 -2.17 -7.76 2.11
CA PHE A 42 -3.00 -6.71 1.54
C PHE A 42 -4.47 -7.00 1.84
N TYR A 43 -5.17 -6.01 2.40
CA TYR A 43 -6.56 -6.17 2.82
C TYR A 43 -7.40 -4.92 2.51
N GLY A 44 -8.71 -5.08 2.48
CA GLY A 44 -9.66 -3.96 2.35
C GLY A 44 -10.40 -3.73 3.66
N SER A 45 -10.55 -2.47 4.07
CA SER A 45 -11.19 -2.05 5.33
C SER A 45 -12.63 -2.57 5.48
N THR A 46 -13.37 -2.71 4.38
CA THR A 46 -14.76 -3.18 4.36
C THR A 46 -14.92 -4.61 3.82
N CYS A 47 -13.83 -5.34 3.64
CA CYS A 47 -13.83 -6.69 3.07
C CYS A 47 -14.17 -7.75 4.12
N PRO A 48 -15.28 -8.50 4.01
CA PRO A 48 -15.66 -9.52 4.99
C PRO A 48 -14.63 -10.66 5.12
N HIS A 49 -14.07 -11.12 4.02
CA HIS A 49 -13.05 -12.16 4.00
C HIS A 49 -11.73 -11.71 4.66
N CYS A 50 -11.42 -10.41 4.57
CA CYS A 50 -10.25 -9.85 5.24
C CYS A 50 -10.42 -9.88 6.76
N LYS A 51 -11.64 -9.62 7.26
CA LYS A 51 -11.94 -9.71 8.69
C LYS A 51 -11.70 -11.10 9.28
N ILE A 52 -11.98 -12.16 8.52
CA ILE A 52 -11.68 -13.53 8.94
C ILE A 52 -10.17 -13.72 9.15
N VAL A 53 -9.35 -13.20 8.24
CA VAL A 53 -7.89 -13.29 8.36
C VAL A 53 -7.37 -12.44 9.52
N GLU A 54 -7.88 -11.21 9.69
CA GLU A 54 -7.50 -10.32 10.80
C GLU A 54 -7.82 -10.96 12.16
N GLU A 55 -9.03 -11.54 12.30
CA GLU A 55 -9.45 -12.24 13.51
C GLU A 55 -8.58 -13.48 13.77
N PHE A 56 -8.25 -14.25 12.73
CA PHE A 56 -7.36 -15.40 12.84
C PHE A 56 -5.97 -15.00 13.32
N ILE A 57 -5.38 -13.94 12.77
CA ILE A 57 -4.08 -13.42 13.18
C ILE A 57 -4.09 -13.04 14.65
N SER A 58 -5.10 -12.27 15.08
CA SER A 58 -5.26 -11.80 16.45
C SER A 58 -5.46 -12.96 17.43
N THR A 59 -6.41 -13.87 17.15
CA THR A 59 -6.77 -14.97 18.04
C THR A 59 -5.62 -15.95 18.24
N ASN A 60 -4.85 -16.23 17.19
CA ASN A 60 -3.75 -17.20 17.23
C ASN A 60 -2.38 -16.55 17.48
N GLN A 61 -2.35 -15.23 17.72
CA GLN A 61 -1.13 -14.44 17.97
C GLN A 61 -0.08 -14.65 16.86
N ILE A 62 -0.53 -14.69 15.60
CA ILE A 62 0.32 -14.96 14.46
C ILE A 62 1.35 -13.84 14.25
N ASP A 63 0.97 -12.60 14.50
CA ASP A 63 1.83 -11.40 14.46
C ASP A 63 2.98 -11.42 15.47
N GLN A 64 2.87 -12.20 16.54
CA GLN A 64 3.96 -12.42 17.50
C GLN A 64 4.95 -13.49 17.04
N LYS A 65 4.53 -14.37 16.14
CA LYS A 65 5.33 -15.48 15.61
C LYS A 65 5.96 -15.17 14.26
N LEU A 66 5.24 -14.41 13.43
CA LEU A 66 5.62 -14.08 12.06
C LEU A 66 5.69 -12.56 11.87
N LYS A 67 6.68 -12.09 11.13
CA LYS A 67 6.83 -10.66 10.79
C LYS A 67 5.90 -10.30 9.64
N ILE A 68 4.70 -9.84 9.96
CA ILE A 68 3.66 -9.50 8.99
C ILE A 68 3.50 -7.98 8.90
N SER A 69 3.53 -7.42 7.67
CA SER A 69 3.02 -6.09 7.38
C SER A 69 1.60 -6.19 6.84
N GLN A 70 0.65 -5.53 7.50
CA GLN A 70 -0.75 -5.46 7.05
C GLN A 70 -1.00 -4.11 6.38
N LEU A 71 -1.40 -4.12 5.11
CA LEU A 71 -1.54 -2.93 4.27
C LEU A 71 -2.95 -2.83 3.70
N GLU A 72 -3.67 -1.79 4.13
CA GLU A 72 -5.00 -1.45 3.65
C GLU A 72 -4.92 -0.89 2.22
N VAL A 73 -5.78 -1.35 1.28
CA VAL A 73 -5.70 -1.00 -0.14
C VAL A 73 -6.96 -0.38 -0.74
N TYR A 74 -8.08 -0.33 -0.03
CA TYR A 74 -9.32 0.26 -0.56
C TYR A 74 -9.32 1.78 -0.45
N GLU A 75 -8.81 2.31 0.65
CA GLU A 75 -8.77 3.74 0.93
C GLU A 75 -7.35 4.33 0.78
N ASN A 76 -6.32 3.48 0.82
CA ASN A 76 -4.93 3.90 0.70
C ASN A 76 -4.37 3.66 -0.71
N GLN A 77 -4.38 4.70 -1.54
CA GLN A 77 -3.90 4.64 -2.92
C GLN A 77 -2.41 4.25 -3.03
N SER A 78 -1.58 4.67 -2.07
CA SER A 78 -0.16 4.31 -2.08
C SER A 78 0.03 2.81 -1.85
N ASN A 79 -0.71 2.22 -0.93
CA ASN A 79 -0.71 0.78 -0.69
C ASN A 79 -1.30 0.00 -1.87
N SER A 80 -2.35 0.53 -2.51
CA SER A 80 -2.93 -0.08 -3.71
C SER A 80 -1.92 -0.12 -4.87
N THR A 81 -1.18 0.97 -5.09
CA THR A 81 -0.10 1.02 -6.09
C THR A 81 1.03 0.05 -5.75
N LEU A 82 1.44 0.02 -4.47
CA LEU A 82 2.46 -0.92 -3.99
C LEU A 82 2.00 -2.37 -4.19
N PHE A 83 0.74 -2.68 -3.92
CA PHE A 83 0.15 -3.99 -4.11
C PHE A 83 0.28 -4.45 -5.56
N ALA A 84 -0.17 -3.63 -6.52
CA ALA A 84 -0.07 -3.94 -7.94
C ALA A 84 1.38 -4.19 -8.39
N ASN A 85 2.31 -3.32 -7.97
CA ASN A 85 3.73 -3.44 -8.32
C ASN A 85 4.36 -4.70 -7.72
N THR A 86 4.06 -5.01 -6.45
CA THR A 86 4.62 -6.18 -5.77
C THR A 86 4.09 -7.49 -6.37
N VAL A 87 2.80 -7.53 -6.72
CA VAL A 87 2.21 -8.70 -7.39
C VAL A 87 2.82 -8.87 -8.78
N GLN A 88 3.04 -7.77 -9.52
CA GLN A 88 3.68 -7.84 -10.84
C GLN A 88 5.10 -8.41 -10.76
N GLU A 89 5.84 -8.07 -9.71
CA GLU A 89 7.21 -8.56 -9.52
C GLU A 89 7.27 -10.03 -9.08
N ILE A 90 6.42 -10.41 -8.12
CA ILE A 90 6.50 -11.72 -7.45
C ILE A 90 5.58 -12.77 -8.09
N CYS A 91 4.36 -12.38 -8.46
CA CYS A 91 3.31 -13.28 -8.96
C CYS A 91 2.58 -12.69 -10.19
N PRO A 92 3.30 -12.44 -11.31
CA PRO A 92 2.73 -11.76 -12.48
C PRO A 92 1.52 -12.49 -13.09
N ASP A 93 1.40 -13.79 -12.89
CA ASP A 93 0.25 -14.58 -13.36
C ASP A 93 -1.06 -14.23 -12.65
N GLN A 94 -1.00 -13.63 -11.46
CA GLN A 94 -2.19 -13.18 -10.74
C GLN A 94 -2.78 -11.89 -11.33
N LEU A 95 -1.99 -11.08 -12.04
CA LEU A 95 -2.45 -9.87 -12.72
C LEU A 95 -3.29 -10.13 -13.97
N LYS A 96 -3.26 -11.32 -14.53
CA LYS A 96 -4.05 -11.70 -15.71
C LYS A 96 -5.53 -11.90 -15.41
N LYS A 97 -5.92 -11.91 -14.14
CA LYS A 97 -7.31 -11.99 -13.69
C LYS A 97 -7.87 -10.58 -13.54
N GLU A 98 -9.17 -10.42 -13.74
CA GLU A 98 -9.85 -9.14 -13.55
C GLU A 98 -9.71 -8.67 -12.09
N GLY A 99 -8.84 -7.68 -11.87
CA GLY A 99 -8.54 -7.10 -10.57
C GLY A 99 -7.65 -7.96 -9.67
N LEU A 100 -7.18 -7.35 -8.58
CA LEU A 100 -6.44 -8.05 -7.52
C LEU A 100 -7.38 -8.29 -6.35
N PRO A 101 -7.75 -9.57 -6.09
CA PRO A 101 -8.64 -9.89 -4.97
C PRO A 101 -7.93 -9.68 -3.63
N VAL A 102 -8.69 -9.34 -2.60
CA VAL A 102 -8.23 -9.31 -1.21
C VAL A 102 -9.12 -10.24 -0.35
N PRO A 103 -8.59 -10.85 0.72
CA PRO A 103 -7.22 -10.74 1.24
C PRO A 103 -6.17 -11.43 0.34
N PHE A 104 -5.00 -10.81 0.25
CA PHE A 104 -3.90 -11.30 -0.56
C PHE A 104 -2.60 -11.29 0.27
N LEU A 105 -1.98 -12.44 0.44
CA LEU A 105 -0.73 -12.61 1.18
C LEU A 105 0.43 -12.83 0.23
N ILE A 106 1.52 -12.12 0.47
CA ILE A 106 2.81 -12.36 -0.19
C ILE A 106 3.83 -12.82 0.84
N ASP A 107 4.39 -14.01 0.63
CA ASP A 107 5.60 -14.47 1.30
C ASP A 107 6.80 -13.98 0.49
N GLN A 108 7.55 -13.05 1.06
CA GLN A 108 8.69 -12.40 0.38
C GLN A 108 9.91 -13.34 0.30
N LYS A 109 10.05 -14.28 1.24
CA LYS A 109 11.14 -15.27 1.25
C LYS A 109 10.93 -16.34 0.18
N ASP A 110 9.77 -16.97 0.20
CA ASP A 110 9.46 -18.08 -0.69
C ASP A 110 8.95 -17.61 -2.06
N LYS A 111 8.83 -16.27 -2.27
CA LYS A 111 8.25 -15.65 -3.49
C LYS A 111 6.90 -16.26 -3.85
N LYS A 112 6.05 -16.44 -2.85
CA LYS A 112 4.76 -17.11 -2.98
C LYS A 112 3.62 -16.15 -2.68
N CYS A 113 2.56 -16.25 -3.49
CA CYS A 113 1.32 -15.52 -3.28
C CYS A 113 0.21 -16.50 -2.87
N VAL A 114 -0.57 -16.10 -1.87
CA VAL A 114 -1.72 -16.85 -1.36
C VAL A 114 -2.93 -15.93 -1.34
N VAL A 115 -4.05 -16.37 -1.92
CA VAL A 115 -5.25 -15.54 -2.11
C VAL A 115 -6.45 -16.17 -1.42
N GLY A 116 -7.20 -15.35 -0.70
CA GLY A 116 -8.42 -15.74 0.01
C GLY A 116 -8.19 -16.09 1.47
N ASP A 117 -9.26 -16.02 2.25
CA ASP A 117 -9.23 -16.21 3.71
C ASP A 117 -8.77 -17.60 4.14
N SER A 118 -9.42 -18.66 3.65
CA SER A 118 -9.09 -20.04 4.01
C SER A 118 -7.67 -20.46 3.61
N PRO A 119 -7.18 -20.19 2.38
CA PRO A 119 -5.80 -20.50 2.02
C PRO A 119 -4.78 -19.74 2.88
N ILE A 120 -5.05 -18.46 3.23
CA ILE A 120 -4.14 -17.65 4.03
C ILE A 120 -4.08 -18.14 5.47
N THR A 121 -5.22 -18.45 6.09
CA THR A 121 -5.25 -18.98 7.47
C THR A 121 -4.58 -20.33 7.58
N GLN A 122 -4.77 -21.21 6.59
CA GLN A 122 -4.05 -22.47 6.51
C GLN A 122 -2.54 -22.25 6.37
N TYR A 123 -2.13 -21.34 5.49
CA TYR A 123 -0.72 -21.00 5.27
C TYR A 123 -0.05 -20.50 6.55
N PHE A 124 -0.70 -19.58 7.27
CA PHE A 124 -0.21 -19.11 8.56
C PHE A 124 -0.12 -20.22 9.61
N THR A 125 -1.07 -21.14 9.63
CA THR A 125 -1.02 -22.31 10.53
C THR A 125 0.21 -23.17 10.28
N GLU A 126 0.58 -23.37 9.03
CA GLU A 126 1.77 -24.14 8.65
C GLU A 126 3.08 -23.42 8.99
N LYS A 127 3.14 -22.12 8.75
CA LYS A 127 4.35 -21.29 8.95
C LYS A 127 4.60 -20.88 10.41
N SER A 128 3.58 -20.94 11.27
CA SER A 128 3.67 -20.55 12.69
C SER A 128 3.99 -21.71 13.65
N LYS A 129 4.18 -22.92 13.13
CA LYS A 129 4.63 -24.09 13.91
C LYS A 129 6.12 -24.04 14.16
#